data_ddd61de5b28375f3ef67d6a3b63048fd
#
_entry.id   ddd61de5b28375f3ef67d6a3b63048fd
#
_cell.length_a   1.000
_cell.length_b   1.000
_cell.length_c   1.000
_cell.angle_alpha   90.00
_cell.angle_beta   90.00
_cell.angle_gamma   90.00
#
_symmetry.space_group_name_H-M   'P 1'
#
loop_
_entity.id
_entity.type
_entity.pdbx_description
1 polymer ?
#
loop_
_entity_poly.entity_id
_entity_poly.type
_entity_poly.pdbx_seq_one_letter_code
_entity_poly.pdbx_strand_id
1 'polypeptide(L)'
;MAKTTGTDLTRVRNLGVIAHIDAGKTTTTEHLLYYAGAKHKLGGVDEGTTETDYDPEEQARGITIYSACVPFEWAGFTVNLIDTPGHVDFTAEVERSLRVLDGAVVVFDGQKGVEAQSETVWRQANRYGVPRMVFVNKMDVVGANFAQTLQSIRSRLTPNPEEQGRPVPIIIPIGAGGRPTAATRSPESSTSSR
;
A
#
# COMPACT_ATOMS: atom_id res chain seq x y z
N MET A 1 3.36 -24.80 -34.97
CA MET A 1 2.81 -25.27 -33.69
C MET A 1 3.09 -24.19 -32.65
N ALA A 2 2.11 -23.43 -32.26
CA ALA A 2 2.24 -22.43 -31.20
C ALA A 2 2.45 -23.18 -29.87
N LYS A 3 3.58 -22.97 -29.20
CA LYS A 3 3.79 -23.41 -27.84
C LYS A 3 2.79 -22.66 -26.96
N THR A 4 1.76 -23.33 -26.49
CA THR A 4 0.92 -22.86 -25.39
C THR A 4 1.84 -22.91 -24.16
N THR A 5 2.49 -21.81 -23.86
CA THR A 5 3.21 -21.65 -22.58
C THR A 5 2.12 -21.49 -21.53
N GLY A 6 1.72 -22.62 -20.93
CA GLY A 6 0.85 -22.59 -19.75
C GLY A 6 1.49 -21.72 -18.67
N THR A 7 0.74 -20.79 -18.11
CA THR A 7 1.19 -19.96 -16.98
C THR A 7 1.61 -20.88 -15.83
N ASP A 8 2.84 -20.77 -15.39
CA ASP A 8 3.35 -21.52 -14.23
C ASP A 8 2.70 -20.94 -12.96
N LEU A 9 1.66 -21.59 -12.48
CA LEU A 9 0.90 -21.17 -11.31
C LEU A 9 1.74 -21.09 -10.03
N THR A 10 2.89 -21.78 -9.99
CA THR A 10 3.81 -21.71 -8.84
C THR A 10 4.48 -20.34 -8.72
N ARG A 11 4.45 -19.55 -9.80
CA ARG A 11 5.02 -18.21 -9.88
C ARG A 11 3.97 -17.10 -9.92
N VAL A 12 2.71 -17.42 -9.70
CA VAL A 12 1.64 -16.40 -9.61
C VAL A 12 1.44 -16.02 -8.13
N ARG A 13 1.33 -14.72 -7.86
CA ARG A 13 1.05 -14.18 -6.52
C ARG A 13 -0.04 -13.13 -6.59
N ASN A 14 -1.00 -13.23 -5.69
CA ASN A 14 -2.06 -12.24 -5.51
C ASN A 14 -1.71 -11.33 -4.34
N LEU A 15 -1.38 -10.08 -4.64
CA LEU A 15 -1.00 -9.07 -3.67
C LEU A 15 -2.13 -8.05 -3.50
N GLY A 16 -2.68 -7.93 -2.29
CA GLY A 16 -3.70 -6.94 -1.97
C GLY A 16 -3.08 -5.62 -1.48
N VAL A 17 -3.71 -4.50 -1.84
CA VAL A 17 -3.42 -3.21 -1.20
C VAL A 17 -4.63 -2.79 -0.39
N ILE A 18 -4.42 -2.59 0.90
CA ILE A 18 -5.45 -2.30 1.89
C ILE A 18 -5.10 -0.98 2.57
N ALA A 19 -6.05 -0.07 2.67
CA ALA A 19 -5.82 1.22 3.31
C ALA A 19 -7.12 1.80 3.86
N HIS A 20 -6.98 2.66 4.87
CA HIS A 20 -8.06 3.59 5.24
C HIS A 20 -8.25 4.65 4.15
N ILE A 21 -9.43 5.28 4.12
CA ILE A 21 -9.74 6.41 3.24
C ILE A 21 -8.67 7.50 3.41
N ASP A 22 -8.21 8.06 2.31
CA ASP A 22 -7.17 9.10 2.26
C ASP A 22 -5.78 8.69 2.80
N ALA A 23 -5.53 7.43 3.15
CA ALA A 23 -4.18 6.99 3.53
C ALA A 23 -3.19 6.98 2.35
N GLY A 24 -3.69 7.16 1.12
CA GLY A 24 -2.90 7.17 -0.11
C GLY A 24 -2.79 5.79 -0.76
N LYS A 25 -3.85 4.99 -0.70
CA LYS A 25 -3.95 3.67 -1.32
C LYS A 25 -3.65 3.76 -2.82
N THR A 26 -4.46 4.49 -3.57
CA THR A 26 -4.34 4.65 -5.03
C THR A 26 -2.96 5.19 -5.43
N THR A 27 -2.45 6.19 -4.71
CA THR A 27 -1.09 6.71 -4.95
C THR A 27 -0.03 5.62 -4.76
N THR A 28 -0.13 4.81 -3.70
CA THR A 28 0.81 3.71 -3.44
C THR A 28 0.73 2.64 -4.52
N THR A 29 -0.48 2.27 -4.96
CA THR A 29 -0.75 1.31 -6.03
C THR A 29 -0.14 1.79 -7.36
N GLU A 30 -0.37 3.04 -7.73
CA GLU A 30 0.18 3.66 -8.94
C GLU A 30 1.73 3.65 -8.93
N HIS A 31 2.35 3.95 -7.80
CA HIS A 31 3.81 3.90 -7.67
C HIS A 31 4.35 2.46 -7.75
N LEU A 32 3.66 1.48 -7.16
CA LEU A 32 4.03 0.07 -7.30
C LEU A 32 4.02 -0.36 -8.77
N LEU A 33 2.96 -0.04 -9.52
CA LEU A 33 2.85 -0.36 -10.95
C LEU A 33 3.90 0.37 -11.80
N TYR A 34 4.19 1.63 -11.48
CA TYR A 34 5.22 2.40 -12.15
C TYR A 34 6.63 1.81 -11.95
N TYR A 35 7.02 1.52 -10.70
CA TYR A 35 8.32 0.94 -10.40
C TYR A 35 8.46 -0.52 -10.85
N ALA A 36 7.36 -1.24 -10.97
CA ALA A 36 7.33 -2.58 -11.56
C ALA A 36 7.46 -2.56 -13.08
N GLY A 37 7.45 -1.37 -13.72
CA GLY A 37 7.51 -1.23 -15.18
C GLY A 37 6.21 -1.58 -15.91
N ALA A 38 5.13 -1.82 -15.18
CA ALA A 38 3.81 -2.07 -15.76
C ALA A 38 3.18 -0.79 -16.33
N LYS A 39 3.67 0.37 -15.89
CA LYS A 39 3.18 1.68 -16.28
C LYS A 39 4.32 2.63 -16.66
N HIS A 40 4.14 3.43 -17.71
CA HIS A 40 5.16 4.36 -18.19
C HIS A 40 5.04 5.78 -17.61
N LYS A 41 3.88 6.12 -17.02
CA LYS A 41 3.61 7.41 -16.35
C LYS A 41 2.87 7.16 -15.06
N LEU A 42 3.20 7.95 -14.03
CA LEU A 42 2.41 7.99 -12.79
C LEU A 42 1.04 8.63 -13.10
N GLY A 43 -0.04 7.95 -12.73
CA GLY A 43 -1.39 8.52 -12.76
C GLY A 43 -1.60 9.44 -11.56
N GLY A 44 -2.27 10.58 -11.79
CA GLY A 44 -2.70 11.48 -10.72
C GLY A 44 -4.12 11.17 -10.28
N VAL A 45 -4.34 11.00 -8.99
CA VAL A 45 -5.68 10.78 -8.42
C VAL A 45 -6.58 11.98 -8.74
N ASP A 46 -6.03 13.19 -8.61
CA ASP A 46 -6.74 14.44 -8.86
C ASP A 46 -7.01 14.69 -10.37
N GLU A 47 -6.26 14.01 -11.25
CA GLU A 47 -6.39 14.12 -12.70
C GLU A 47 -7.28 13.03 -13.31
N GLY A 48 -7.76 12.06 -12.52
CA GLY A 48 -8.57 10.94 -12.99
C GLY A 48 -7.86 10.03 -13.99
N THR A 49 -6.51 9.98 -13.94
CA THR A 49 -5.66 9.22 -14.87
C THR A 49 -5.11 7.92 -14.27
N THR A 50 -5.70 7.46 -13.17
CA THR A 50 -5.29 6.25 -12.45
C THR A 50 -5.81 4.99 -13.16
N GLU A 51 -5.06 3.89 -13.07
CA GLU A 51 -5.41 2.62 -13.71
C GLU A 51 -6.37 1.78 -12.87
N THR A 52 -6.40 2.03 -11.57
CA THR A 52 -7.21 1.27 -10.61
C THR A 52 -8.60 1.85 -10.43
N ASP A 53 -8.77 3.16 -10.55
CA ASP A 53 -10.06 3.85 -10.43
C ASP A 53 -10.61 4.17 -11.84
N TYR A 54 -11.11 3.16 -12.55
CA TYR A 54 -11.57 3.29 -13.95
C TYR A 54 -13.07 3.63 -14.05
N ASP A 55 -13.85 3.46 -12.99
CA ASP A 55 -15.26 3.79 -12.97
C ASP A 55 -15.47 5.32 -12.81
N PRO A 56 -16.34 5.96 -13.61
CA PRO A 56 -16.63 7.38 -13.49
C PRO A 56 -17.11 7.81 -12.09
N GLU A 57 -17.76 6.92 -11.36
CA GLU A 57 -18.22 7.19 -10.00
C GLU A 57 -17.08 7.15 -8.99
N GLU A 58 -16.12 6.25 -9.18
CA GLU A 58 -14.87 6.21 -8.41
C GLU A 58 -14.04 7.47 -8.60
N GLN A 59 -13.87 7.90 -9.85
CA GLN A 59 -13.15 9.13 -10.20
C GLN A 59 -13.83 10.38 -9.63
N ALA A 60 -15.15 10.45 -9.72
CA ALA A 60 -15.92 11.59 -9.20
C ALA A 60 -15.89 11.70 -7.68
N ARG A 61 -15.78 10.59 -6.98
CA ARG A 61 -15.77 10.53 -5.51
C ARG A 61 -14.37 10.41 -4.90
N GLY A 62 -13.34 10.10 -5.72
CA GLY A 62 -11.97 9.85 -5.27
C GLY A 62 -11.83 8.62 -4.36
N ILE A 63 -12.72 7.63 -4.49
CA ILE A 63 -12.72 6.40 -3.69
C ILE A 63 -12.84 5.17 -4.58
N THR A 64 -12.13 4.09 -4.25
CA THR A 64 -12.26 2.79 -4.91
C THR A 64 -13.54 2.10 -4.44
N ILE A 65 -14.42 1.75 -5.37
CA ILE A 65 -15.69 1.05 -5.14
C ILE A 65 -15.56 -0.44 -5.46
N TYR A 66 -14.92 -0.75 -6.59
CA TYR A 66 -14.70 -2.11 -7.07
C TYR A 66 -13.25 -2.54 -6.90
N SER A 67 -13.04 -3.82 -6.66
CA SER A 67 -11.68 -4.38 -6.63
C SER A 67 -11.11 -4.45 -8.05
N ALA A 68 -10.09 -3.64 -8.33
CA ALA A 68 -9.34 -3.72 -9.57
C ALA A 68 -8.22 -4.76 -9.46
N CYS A 69 -7.96 -5.51 -10.54
CA CYS A 69 -6.87 -6.46 -10.61
C CYS A 69 -5.96 -6.10 -11.77
N VAL A 70 -4.73 -5.68 -11.46
CA VAL A 70 -3.73 -5.30 -12.46
C VAL A 70 -2.55 -6.27 -12.39
N PRO A 71 -2.33 -7.11 -13.41
CA PRO A 71 -1.19 -8.02 -13.43
C PRO A 71 0.09 -7.30 -13.84
N PHE A 72 1.20 -7.66 -13.21
CA PHE A 72 2.54 -7.23 -13.63
C PHE A 72 3.58 -8.31 -13.34
N GLU A 73 4.75 -8.21 -14.00
CA GLU A 73 5.87 -9.12 -13.81
C GLU A 73 6.91 -8.50 -12.89
N TRP A 74 7.34 -9.25 -11.87
CA TRP A 74 8.39 -8.83 -10.95
C TRP A 74 9.28 -10.01 -10.54
N ALA A 75 10.59 -9.88 -10.76
CA ALA A 75 11.58 -10.90 -10.37
C ALA A 75 11.25 -12.34 -10.83
N GLY A 76 10.61 -12.50 -11.99
CA GLY A 76 10.20 -13.78 -12.56
C GLY A 76 8.91 -14.34 -11.97
N PHE A 77 8.15 -13.53 -11.22
CA PHE A 77 6.80 -13.83 -10.75
C PHE A 77 5.78 -12.97 -11.50
N THR A 78 4.62 -13.55 -11.77
CA THR A 78 3.44 -12.78 -12.17
C THR A 78 2.69 -12.37 -10.91
N VAL A 79 2.63 -11.08 -10.66
CA VAL A 79 1.91 -10.51 -9.50
C VAL A 79 0.60 -9.91 -9.96
N ASN A 80 -0.50 -10.41 -9.43
CA ASN A 80 -1.82 -9.80 -9.58
C ASN A 80 -2.01 -8.80 -8.44
N LEU A 81 -1.89 -7.52 -8.73
CA LEU A 81 -2.14 -6.47 -7.76
C LEU A 81 -3.65 -6.24 -7.66
N ILE A 82 -4.20 -6.54 -6.48
CA ILE A 82 -5.64 -6.41 -6.21
C ILE A 82 -5.83 -5.18 -5.35
N ASP A 83 -6.38 -4.13 -5.94
CA ASP A 83 -6.74 -2.92 -5.23
C ASP A 83 -8.11 -3.11 -4.57
N THR A 84 -8.18 -3.02 -3.24
CA THR A 84 -9.40 -3.28 -2.49
C THR A 84 -10.09 -1.98 -2.07
N PRO A 85 -11.43 -1.92 -2.08
CA PRO A 85 -12.15 -0.77 -1.55
C PRO A 85 -11.74 -0.44 -0.11
N GLY A 86 -11.50 0.84 0.18
CA GLY A 86 -11.12 1.31 1.51
C GLY A 86 -12.31 1.67 2.42
N HIS A 87 -13.54 1.62 1.90
CA HIS A 87 -14.74 2.10 2.62
C HIS A 87 -15.42 0.98 3.40
N VAL A 88 -15.96 1.30 4.58
CA VAL A 88 -16.67 0.34 5.46
C VAL A 88 -17.90 -0.29 4.80
N ASP A 89 -18.54 0.41 3.87
CA ASP A 89 -19.74 -0.06 3.18
C ASP A 89 -19.46 -1.23 2.21
N PHE A 90 -18.20 -1.41 1.81
CA PHE A 90 -17.76 -2.46 0.89
C PHE A 90 -17.14 -3.67 1.57
N THR A 91 -17.57 -3.99 2.80
CA THR A 91 -17.04 -5.10 3.61
C THR A 91 -17.06 -6.44 2.86
N ALA A 92 -18.12 -6.71 2.07
CA ALA A 92 -18.24 -7.95 1.30
C ALA A 92 -17.20 -8.06 0.18
N GLU A 93 -16.88 -6.96 -0.50
CA GLU A 93 -15.86 -6.92 -1.55
C GLU A 93 -14.45 -7.09 -0.97
N VAL A 94 -14.17 -6.44 0.16
CA VAL A 94 -12.92 -6.62 0.90
C VAL A 94 -12.77 -8.08 1.35
N GLU A 95 -13.82 -8.69 1.87
CA GLU A 95 -13.80 -10.08 2.33
C GLU A 95 -13.60 -11.07 1.18
N ARG A 96 -14.21 -10.83 0.01
CA ARG A 96 -14.00 -11.64 -1.20
C ARG A 96 -12.54 -11.56 -1.67
N SER A 97 -11.98 -10.35 -1.70
CA SER A 97 -10.59 -10.14 -2.09
C SER A 97 -9.63 -10.84 -1.14
N LEU A 98 -9.81 -10.74 0.18
CA LEU A 98 -8.96 -11.37 1.18
C LEU A 98 -8.84 -12.90 1.03
N ARG A 99 -9.86 -13.57 0.49
CA ARG A 99 -9.85 -15.03 0.31
C ARG A 99 -8.87 -15.52 -0.73
N VAL A 100 -8.50 -14.67 -1.67
CA VAL A 100 -7.63 -15.03 -2.81
C VAL A 100 -6.23 -14.47 -2.68
N LEU A 101 -5.94 -13.66 -1.63
CA LEU A 101 -4.65 -13.02 -1.44
C LEU A 101 -3.61 -13.99 -0.87
N ASP A 102 -2.41 -13.97 -1.48
CA ASP A 102 -1.20 -14.59 -0.93
C ASP A 102 -0.51 -13.68 0.10
N GLY A 103 -0.75 -12.38 0.02
CA GLY A 103 -0.26 -11.38 0.95
C GLY A 103 -0.89 -10.02 0.72
N ALA A 104 -0.69 -9.09 1.65
CA ALA A 104 -1.24 -7.74 1.54
C ALA A 104 -0.25 -6.67 2.01
N VAL A 105 -0.31 -5.50 1.37
CA VAL A 105 0.29 -4.25 1.84
C VAL A 105 -0.78 -3.42 2.51
N VAL A 106 -0.61 -3.13 3.79
CA VAL A 106 -1.52 -2.26 4.55
C VAL A 106 -0.90 -0.88 4.66
N VAL A 107 -1.57 0.11 4.07
CA VAL A 107 -1.08 1.49 4.04
C VAL A 107 -1.69 2.27 5.20
N PHE A 108 -0.83 2.83 6.05
CA PHE A 108 -1.22 3.73 7.14
C PHE A 108 -0.77 5.16 6.85
N ASP A 109 -1.59 6.11 7.24
CA ASP A 109 -1.21 7.52 7.28
C ASP A 109 -0.29 7.77 8.49
N GLY A 110 0.93 8.28 8.23
CA GLY A 110 1.92 8.54 9.28
C GLY A 110 1.53 9.61 10.29
N GLN A 111 0.52 10.42 9.96
CA GLN A 111 -0.03 11.43 10.86
C GLN A 111 -1.15 10.87 11.75
N LYS A 112 -2.01 10.00 11.18
CA LYS A 112 -3.21 9.48 11.86
C LYS A 112 -2.95 8.14 12.59
N GLY A 113 -2.02 7.34 12.09
CA GLY A 113 -1.74 6.01 12.61
C GLY A 113 -2.88 5.02 12.35
N VAL A 114 -3.19 4.17 13.32
CA VAL A 114 -4.26 3.17 13.22
C VAL A 114 -5.63 3.80 13.48
N GLU A 115 -6.52 3.67 12.52
CA GLU A 115 -7.92 4.12 12.60
C GLU A 115 -8.88 2.92 12.74
N ALA A 116 -10.12 3.15 13.17
CA ALA A 116 -11.10 2.09 13.45
C ALA A 116 -11.39 1.16 12.25
N GLN A 117 -11.40 1.72 11.03
CA GLN A 117 -11.58 0.94 9.80
C GLN A 117 -10.40 -0.02 9.58
N SER A 118 -9.17 0.45 9.83
CA SER A 118 -7.97 -0.38 9.73
C SER A 118 -8.01 -1.59 10.66
N GLU A 119 -8.56 -1.43 11.87
CA GLU A 119 -8.73 -2.54 12.80
C GLU A 119 -9.71 -3.60 12.28
N THR A 120 -10.79 -3.16 11.62
CA THR A 120 -11.79 -4.08 11.06
C THR A 120 -11.18 -4.94 9.96
N VAL A 121 -10.49 -4.30 9.00
CA VAL A 121 -9.85 -5.01 7.89
C VAL A 121 -8.70 -5.87 8.39
N TRP A 122 -7.96 -5.42 9.41
CA TRP A 122 -6.90 -6.20 10.03
C TRP A 122 -7.43 -7.49 10.66
N ARG A 123 -8.57 -7.42 11.38
CA ARG A 123 -9.24 -8.61 11.94
C ARG A 123 -9.73 -9.57 10.87
N GLN A 124 -10.29 -9.05 9.77
CA GLN A 124 -10.67 -9.87 8.62
C GLN A 124 -9.46 -10.58 8.01
N ALA A 125 -8.37 -9.88 7.78
CA ALA A 125 -7.13 -10.46 7.27
C ALA A 125 -6.55 -11.55 8.21
N ASN A 126 -6.66 -11.37 9.54
CA ASN A 126 -6.32 -12.43 10.52
C ASN A 126 -7.18 -13.67 10.31
N ARG A 127 -8.49 -13.50 10.13
CA ARG A 127 -9.43 -14.61 9.92
C ARG A 127 -9.08 -15.45 8.69
N TYR A 128 -8.58 -14.83 7.62
CA TYR A 128 -8.16 -15.52 6.39
C TYR A 128 -6.67 -15.88 6.37
N GLY A 129 -5.93 -15.61 7.44
CA GLY A 129 -4.51 -15.97 7.54
C GLY A 129 -3.62 -15.21 6.54
N VAL A 130 -4.04 -14.04 6.04
CA VAL A 130 -3.30 -13.27 5.04
C VAL A 130 -2.07 -12.63 5.66
N PRO A 131 -0.84 -12.97 5.22
CA PRO A 131 0.38 -12.28 5.64
C PRO A 131 0.35 -10.80 5.23
N ARG A 132 0.91 -9.93 6.07
CA ARG A 132 0.85 -8.48 5.83
C ARG A 132 2.19 -7.81 5.99
N MET A 133 2.45 -6.87 5.08
CA MET A 133 3.48 -5.85 5.21
C MET A 133 2.78 -4.51 5.46
N VAL A 134 3.32 -3.71 6.35
CA VAL A 134 2.80 -2.36 6.63
C VAL A 134 3.65 -1.33 5.90
N PHE A 135 3.00 -0.41 5.22
CA PHE A 135 3.61 0.77 4.62
C PHE A 135 3.07 2.03 5.30
N VAL A 136 3.95 2.77 5.97
CA VAL A 136 3.60 4.06 6.61
C VAL A 136 3.85 5.17 5.59
N ASN A 137 2.77 5.71 5.08
CA ASN A 137 2.73 6.74 4.02
C ASN A 137 2.66 8.15 4.61
N LYS A 138 2.78 9.17 3.76
CA LYS A 138 2.68 10.60 4.11
C LYS A 138 3.66 11.06 5.19
N MET A 139 4.86 10.49 5.18
CA MET A 139 5.90 10.86 6.16
C MET A 139 6.46 12.27 5.92
N ASP A 140 6.12 12.91 4.81
CA ASP A 140 6.41 14.29 4.43
C ASP A 140 5.44 15.32 5.05
N VAL A 141 4.29 14.86 5.54
CA VAL A 141 3.26 15.74 6.11
C VAL A 141 3.65 16.18 7.53
N VAL A 142 3.38 17.45 7.85
CA VAL A 142 3.63 18.01 9.19
C VAL A 142 2.83 17.22 10.24
N GLY A 143 3.51 16.76 11.29
CA GLY A 143 2.90 15.95 12.34
C GLY A 143 2.97 14.44 12.09
N ALA A 144 3.47 13.97 10.94
CA ALA A 144 3.72 12.55 10.72
C ALA A 144 4.79 12.04 11.67
N ASN A 145 4.54 10.89 12.31
CA ASN A 145 5.42 10.31 13.30
C ASN A 145 5.45 8.78 13.18
N PHE A 146 6.54 8.26 12.62
CA PHE A 146 6.72 6.82 12.41
C PHE A 146 6.69 6.02 13.72
N ALA A 147 7.36 6.51 14.76
CA ALA A 147 7.42 5.80 16.04
C ALA A 147 6.04 5.72 16.71
N GLN A 148 5.25 6.79 16.64
CA GLN A 148 3.89 6.84 17.16
C GLN A 148 2.97 5.91 16.35
N THR A 149 3.07 5.90 15.02
CA THR A 149 2.33 4.98 14.15
C THR A 149 2.68 3.52 14.46
N LEU A 150 3.97 3.18 14.58
CA LEU A 150 4.41 1.84 14.97
C LEU A 150 3.87 1.43 16.34
N GLN A 151 3.87 2.35 17.31
CA GLN A 151 3.31 2.09 18.63
C GLN A 151 1.80 1.86 18.59
N SER A 152 1.06 2.61 17.77
CA SER A 152 -0.39 2.40 17.57
C SER A 152 -0.69 1.03 16.95
N ILE A 153 0.13 0.57 16.00
CA ILE A 153 0.02 -0.77 15.41
C ILE A 153 0.24 -1.85 16.47
N ARG A 154 1.28 -1.70 17.30
CA ARG A 154 1.58 -2.66 18.37
C ARG A 154 0.49 -2.75 19.41
N SER A 155 -0.05 -1.62 19.83
CA SER A 155 -1.05 -1.59 20.90
C SER A 155 -2.46 -1.97 20.45
N ARG A 156 -2.84 -1.64 19.20
CA ARG A 156 -4.22 -1.81 18.72
C ARG A 156 -4.40 -3.02 17.81
N LEU A 157 -3.40 -3.36 17.00
CA LEU A 157 -3.52 -4.42 16.01
C LEU A 157 -2.83 -5.72 16.42
N THR A 158 -1.77 -5.63 17.23
CA THR A 158 -1.02 -6.79 17.71
C THR A 158 -0.78 -6.72 19.22
N PRO A 159 -1.85 -6.59 20.05
CA PRO A 159 -1.71 -6.49 21.50
C PRO A 159 -1.12 -7.76 22.11
N ASN A 160 -1.34 -8.93 21.49
CA ASN A 160 -0.80 -10.23 21.93
C ASN A 160 0.31 -10.68 20.95
N PRO A 161 1.56 -10.23 21.15
CA PRO A 161 2.65 -10.50 20.20
C PRO A 161 3.02 -11.99 20.10
N GLU A 162 2.71 -12.80 21.10
CA GLU A 162 2.94 -14.25 21.08
C GLU A 162 2.02 -14.97 20.08
N GLU A 163 0.77 -14.49 19.92
CA GLU A 163 -0.21 -15.08 19.02
C GLU A 163 -0.23 -14.41 17.63
N GLN A 164 0.02 -13.11 17.58
CA GLN A 164 -0.21 -12.27 16.40
C GLN A 164 1.08 -11.85 15.70
N GLY A 165 2.22 -12.15 16.30
CA GLY A 165 3.52 -11.68 15.85
C GLY A 165 3.78 -10.22 16.23
N ARG A 166 5.05 -9.87 16.39
CA ARG A 166 5.48 -8.51 16.71
C ARG A 166 5.86 -7.76 15.43
N PRO A 167 5.27 -6.59 15.15
CA PRO A 167 5.69 -5.77 14.02
C PRO A 167 7.16 -5.35 14.15
N VAL A 168 7.95 -5.68 13.12
CA VAL A 168 9.36 -5.35 13.03
C VAL A 168 9.56 -4.34 11.90
N PRO A 169 10.12 -3.15 12.18
CA PRO A 169 10.45 -2.21 11.12
C PRO A 169 11.64 -2.72 10.31
N ILE A 170 11.46 -2.84 9.00
CA ILE A 170 12.51 -3.22 8.03
C ILE A 170 13.14 -2.00 7.36
N ILE A 171 12.42 -0.87 7.33
CA ILE A 171 12.88 0.42 6.84
C ILE A 171 12.43 1.48 7.85
N ILE A 172 13.33 2.41 8.16
CA ILE A 172 13.07 3.53 9.07
C ILE A 172 13.24 4.83 8.28
N PRO A 173 12.26 5.76 8.34
CA PRO A 173 12.40 7.05 7.67
C PRO A 173 13.50 7.90 8.31
N ILE A 174 14.25 8.63 7.47
CA ILE A 174 15.23 9.60 7.95
C ILE A 174 14.53 10.96 8.03
N GLY A 175 14.38 11.51 9.23
CA GLY A 175 13.69 12.77 9.52
C GLY A 175 12.30 12.60 10.13
N ALA A 176 11.75 13.70 10.62
CA ALA A 176 10.37 13.81 11.12
C ALA A 176 9.54 14.63 10.14
N GLY A 177 8.24 14.33 10.05
CA GLY A 177 7.32 14.99 9.12
C GLY A 177 7.45 16.52 9.11
N GLY A 178 7.65 17.07 7.92
CA GLY A 178 7.88 18.49 7.68
C GLY A 178 8.91 18.72 6.55
N ARG A 179 8.96 19.92 6.01
CA ARG A 179 10.00 20.29 5.02
C ARG A 179 11.39 20.01 5.59
N PRO A 180 12.34 19.47 4.80
CA PRO A 180 13.72 19.32 5.23
C PRO A 180 14.23 20.69 5.70
N THR A 181 14.64 20.78 6.97
CA THR A 181 15.37 21.95 7.44
C THR A 181 16.73 21.98 6.73
N ALA A 182 17.32 23.16 6.55
CA ALA A 182 18.60 23.33 5.85
C ALA A 182 19.74 22.41 6.37
N ALA A 183 19.62 21.92 7.59
CA ALA A 183 20.54 20.97 8.23
C ALA A 183 20.50 19.53 7.68
N THR A 184 19.45 19.16 6.93
CA THR A 184 19.28 17.80 6.33
C THR A 184 19.67 17.76 4.84
N ARG A 185 20.09 18.87 4.26
CA ARG A 185 20.69 18.88 2.92
C ARG A 185 22.13 18.39 3.03
N SER A 186 22.42 17.24 2.47
CA SER A 186 23.82 16.84 2.21
C SER A 186 24.50 17.96 1.43
N PRO A 187 25.75 18.33 1.76
CA PRO A 187 26.48 19.32 0.99
C PRO A 187 26.64 18.77 -0.43
N GLU A 188 26.00 19.44 -1.39
CA GLU A 188 26.29 19.21 -2.80
C GLU A 188 27.78 19.46 -3.00
N SER A 189 28.49 18.46 -3.50
CA SER A 189 29.86 18.58 -3.89
C SER A 189 29.96 19.66 -4.96
N SER A 190 30.36 20.86 -4.56
CA SER A 190 30.76 21.90 -5.49
C SER A 190 32.07 21.48 -6.15
N THR A 191 32.01 20.73 -7.22
CA THR A 191 33.09 20.58 -8.18
C THR A 191 33.18 21.88 -8.96
N SER A 192 33.97 22.81 -8.42
CA SER A 192 34.49 23.99 -9.14
C SER A 192 35.45 23.47 -10.20
N SER A 193 35.03 23.52 -11.46
CA SER A 193 35.93 23.42 -12.60
C SER A 193 36.73 24.72 -12.73
N ARG A 194 38.03 24.62 -12.62
CA ARG A 194 39.01 25.53 -13.25
C ARG A 194 39.75 24.73 -14.30
#